data_177d51a6b8f28802c9c3758201c638c4
#
_entry.id   177d51a6b8f28802c9c3758201c638c4
#
_cell.length_a   1.000
_cell.length_b   1.000
_cell.length_c   1.000
_cell.angle_alpha   90.00
_cell.angle_beta   90.00
_cell.angle_gamma   90.00
#
_symmetry.space_group_name_H-M   'P 1'
#
loop_
_entity.id
_entity.type
_entity.pdbx_description
1 polymer ?
#
loop_
_entity_poly.entity_id
_entity_poly.type
_entity_poly.pdbx_seq_one_letter_code
_entity_poly.pdbx_strand_id
1 'polypeptide(L)'
;AGRIRHTAVLDRSTPYHFPHVTDVAGAAFVYGGDDRYVNNLFLAVDDSAKPLCTADAAGAAGMAEAGTAFFDGYPRSLEEYEQLIEEAGLGDEELYRSVKQPVLLASNAYVSGAKAASGEAEAVVSGDGSSLALRETDDELWMTVSLPESIRSATGPVISTADLGQPRIVEEYFENPDGSPIVVDRDITGAARGACSARGPLAAYG
;
A
#
# COMPACT_ATOMS: atom_id res chain seq x y z
N ALA A 1 0.69 12.11 7.08
CA ALA A 1 0.63 11.76 5.66
C ALA A 1 1.93 11.06 5.27
N GLY A 2 1.82 9.91 4.63
CA GLY A 2 2.96 9.12 4.16
C GLY A 2 3.04 9.12 2.63
N ARG A 3 4.20 8.77 2.10
CA ARG A 3 4.39 8.48 0.68
C ARG A 3 4.85 7.04 0.53
N ILE A 4 4.36 6.34 -0.47
CA ILE A 4 4.92 5.06 -0.86
C ILE A 4 6.26 5.34 -1.56
N ARG A 5 7.29 4.63 -1.13
CA ARG A 5 8.62 4.73 -1.73
C ARG A 5 9.17 3.33 -1.94
N HIS A 6 9.58 3.06 -3.15
CA HIS A 6 10.32 1.85 -3.47
C HIS A 6 11.81 2.12 -3.39
N THR A 7 12.54 1.29 -2.66
CA THR A 7 14.01 1.34 -2.59
C THR A 7 14.55 -0.07 -2.76
N ALA A 8 15.33 -0.27 -3.82
CA ALA A 8 15.99 -1.55 -4.05
C ALA A 8 17.33 -1.58 -3.28
N VAL A 9 17.50 -2.55 -2.40
CA VAL A 9 18.75 -2.84 -1.70
C VAL A 9 19.20 -4.24 -2.13
N LEU A 10 19.96 -4.30 -3.21
CA LEU A 10 20.29 -5.55 -3.91
C LEU A 10 21.49 -6.31 -3.34
N ASP A 11 22.28 -5.68 -2.50
CA ASP A 11 23.49 -6.23 -1.89
C ASP A 11 23.26 -6.77 -0.48
N ARG A 12 22.01 -6.79 -0.02
CA ARG A 12 21.63 -7.22 1.30
C ARG A 12 20.70 -8.42 1.26
N SER A 13 21.18 -9.55 1.77
CA SER A 13 20.31 -10.68 2.08
C SER A 13 19.75 -10.49 3.49
N THR A 14 18.43 -10.61 3.62
CA THR A 14 17.73 -10.46 4.89
C THR A 14 16.97 -11.75 5.19
N PRO A 15 17.14 -12.36 6.38
CA PRO A 15 16.31 -13.49 6.76
C PRO A 15 14.86 -13.04 6.89
N TYR A 16 13.94 -13.88 6.47
CA TYR A 16 12.52 -13.75 6.77
C TYR A 16 12.09 -14.86 7.73
N HIS A 17 11.07 -14.56 8.52
CA HIS A 17 10.63 -15.37 9.64
C HIS A 17 9.20 -15.84 9.41
N PHE A 18 8.85 -16.97 10.01
CA PHE A 18 7.45 -17.32 10.14
C PHE A 18 6.72 -16.30 11.00
N PRO A 19 5.41 -16.06 10.77
CA PRO A 19 4.62 -15.15 11.59
C PRO A 19 4.73 -15.47 13.08
N HIS A 20 4.76 -14.43 13.92
CA HIS A 20 4.73 -14.48 15.38
C HIS A 20 5.89 -15.25 16.06
N VAL A 21 6.88 -15.72 15.33
CA VAL A 21 8.06 -16.42 15.87
C VAL A 21 9.35 -15.79 15.34
N THR A 22 10.47 -16.18 15.98
CA THR A 22 11.81 -15.74 15.56
C THR A 22 12.55 -16.79 14.71
N ASP A 23 11.88 -17.89 14.41
CA ASP A 23 12.46 -18.94 13.58
C ASP A 23 12.60 -18.46 12.14
N VAL A 24 13.78 -18.65 11.59
CA VAL A 24 14.10 -18.23 10.24
C VAL A 24 13.45 -19.22 9.26
N ALA A 25 12.53 -18.72 8.44
CA ALA A 25 11.93 -19.49 7.34
C ALA A 25 12.89 -19.59 6.15
N GLY A 26 13.73 -18.58 5.95
CA GLY A 26 14.73 -18.55 4.90
C GLY A 26 15.51 -17.25 4.87
N ALA A 27 16.48 -17.18 3.97
CA ALA A 27 17.19 -15.96 3.64
C ALA A 27 17.21 -15.80 2.12
N ALA A 28 16.64 -14.72 1.62
CA ALA A 28 16.60 -14.43 0.20
C ALA A 28 16.81 -12.94 -0.05
N PHE A 29 17.30 -12.61 -1.25
CA PHE A 29 17.20 -11.26 -1.74
C PHE A 29 15.74 -11.01 -2.12
N VAL A 30 14.99 -10.34 -1.27
CA VAL A 30 13.59 -10.00 -1.55
C VAL A 30 13.56 -8.69 -2.30
N TYR A 31 13.10 -8.74 -3.53
CA TYR A 31 13.00 -7.58 -4.41
C TYR A 31 11.71 -6.82 -4.16
N GLY A 32 11.46 -6.40 -2.93
CA GLY A 32 10.26 -5.64 -2.56
C GLY A 32 8.96 -6.28 -3.05
N GLY A 33 7.84 -5.75 -2.68
CA GLY A 33 6.56 -6.22 -3.19
C GLY A 33 5.90 -7.29 -2.33
N ASP A 34 4.94 -7.98 -2.91
CA ASP A 34 3.91 -8.75 -2.24
C ASP A 34 3.13 -7.90 -1.23
N ASP A 35 3.00 -6.62 -1.57
CA ASP A 35 2.30 -5.61 -0.78
C ASP A 35 0.81 -5.59 -1.10
N ARG A 36 0.00 -5.14 -0.12
CA ARG A 36 -1.43 -4.94 -0.27
C ARG A 36 -1.79 -3.49 0.06
N TYR A 37 -2.33 -2.79 -0.92
CA TYR A 37 -2.85 -1.43 -0.73
C TYR A 37 -4.35 -1.45 -1.04
N VAL A 38 -5.16 -1.47 -0.02
CA VAL A 38 -6.62 -1.58 -0.13
C VAL A 38 -7.30 -0.51 0.72
N ASN A 39 -8.34 0.11 0.17
CA ASN A 39 -9.12 1.15 0.84
C ASN A 39 -8.31 2.37 1.31
N ASN A 40 -7.22 2.72 0.64
CA ASN A 40 -6.45 3.92 0.97
C ASN A 40 -7.02 5.17 0.29
N LEU A 41 -6.69 6.33 0.88
CA LEU A 41 -6.91 7.64 0.28
C LEU A 41 -5.55 8.28 -0.04
N PHE A 42 -5.26 8.46 -1.32
CA PHE A 42 -4.06 9.11 -1.82
C PHE A 42 -4.36 10.55 -2.22
N LEU A 43 -3.70 11.49 -1.55
CA LEU A 43 -3.76 12.91 -1.87
C LEU A 43 -2.40 13.37 -2.40
N ALA A 44 -2.37 13.95 -3.60
CA ALA A 44 -1.23 14.72 -4.03
C ALA A 44 -1.35 16.12 -3.42
N VAL A 45 -0.70 16.36 -2.30
CA VAL A 45 -0.57 17.71 -1.75
C VAL A 45 0.57 18.42 -2.44
N ASP A 46 0.38 19.72 -2.73
CA ASP A 46 1.38 20.57 -3.35
C ASP A 46 2.70 20.52 -2.55
N ASP A 47 3.80 20.38 -3.23
CA ASP A 47 5.14 20.05 -2.70
C ASP A 47 5.81 21.19 -1.92
N SER A 48 5.06 22.22 -1.55
CA SER A 48 5.54 23.29 -0.67
C SER A 48 5.79 22.84 0.78
N ALA A 49 5.30 21.66 1.17
CA ALA A 49 5.69 21.04 2.41
C ALA A 49 7.06 20.34 2.21
N LYS A 50 8.11 20.89 2.83
CA LYS A 50 9.46 20.30 2.86
C LYS A 50 9.42 18.78 3.01
N PRO A 51 10.21 18.04 2.22
CA PRO A 51 10.30 16.59 2.39
C PRO A 51 10.75 16.27 3.82
N LEU A 52 10.02 15.39 4.48
CA LEU A 52 10.25 15.01 5.87
C LEU A 52 11.56 14.22 6.08
N CYS A 53 12.28 13.89 5.02
CA CYS A 53 13.62 13.30 5.11
C CYS A 53 14.52 13.82 3.98
N THR A 54 15.63 14.37 4.39
CA THR A 54 16.78 14.77 3.56
C THR A 54 17.69 13.57 3.26
N ALA A 55 17.13 12.37 3.07
CA ALA A 55 17.93 11.22 2.70
C ALA A 55 18.30 11.31 1.22
N ASP A 56 19.57 11.53 1.02
CA ASP A 56 20.41 11.42 -0.15
C ASP A 56 19.73 11.33 -1.53
N ALA A 57 19.95 12.37 -2.29
CA ALA A 57 19.44 12.62 -3.64
C ALA A 57 19.89 11.59 -4.72
N ALA A 58 20.64 10.58 -4.38
CA ALA A 58 21.20 9.61 -5.34
C ALA A 58 20.22 8.52 -5.81
N GLY A 59 19.03 8.44 -5.21
CA GLY A 59 17.97 7.49 -5.60
C GLY A 59 16.65 8.14 -6.03
N ALA A 60 16.63 9.45 -6.22
CA ALA A 60 15.38 10.21 -6.35
C ALA A 60 14.81 10.33 -7.77
N ALA A 61 15.38 9.64 -8.75
CA ALA A 61 14.95 9.73 -10.15
C ALA A 61 13.67 8.92 -10.43
N GLY A 62 12.59 9.18 -9.74
CA GLY A 62 11.29 8.52 -9.91
C GLY A 62 10.22 9.02 -8.93
N MET A 63 10.47 10.10 -8.22
CA MET A 63 9.66 10.50 -7.07
C MET A 63 8.54 11.51 -7.34
N ALA A 64 8.16 11.75 -8.57
CA ALA A 64 7.30 12.89 -8.87
C ALA A 64 5.80 12.64 -8.68
N GLU A 65 5.34 11.41 -8.54
CA GLU A 65 3.89 11.13 -8.56
C GLU A 65 3.38 10.57 -7.23
N ALA A 66 2.33 11.19 -6.70
CA ALA A 66 1.58 10.62 -5.58
C ALA A 66 0.66 9.51 -6.09
N GLY A 67 0.47 8.46 -5.29
CA GLY A 67 -0.41 7.35 -5.65
C GLY A 67 0.34 6.06 -5.91
N THR A 68 -0.22 5.20 -6.74
CA THR A 68 0.25 3.84 -6.99
C THR A 68 0.69 3.59 -8.42
N ALA A 69 0.65 4.58 -9.30
CA ALA A 69 0.98 4.41 -10.73
C ALA A 69 2.39 3.84 -10.99
N PHE A 70 3.33 4.03 -10.07
CA PHE A 70 4.67 3.47 -10.24
C PHE A 70 4.70 1.93 -10.14
N PHE A 71 3.61 1.31 -9.67
CA PHE A 71 3.44 -0.14 -9.70
C PHE A 71 2.93 -0.67 -11.04
N ASP A 72 2.79 0.19 -12.05
CA ASP A 72 2.51 -0.29 -13.39
C ASP A 72 3.62 -1.22 -13.86
N GLY A 73 3.23 -2.37 -14.40
CA GLY A 73 4.18 -3.42 -14.78
C GLY A 73 4.65 -4.33 -13.65
N TYR A 74 4.07 -4.19 -12.44
CA TYR A 74 4.20 -5.23 -11.40
C TYR A 74 3.11 -6.30 -11.60
N PRO A 75 3.40 -7.57 -11.29
CA PRO A 75 2.37 -8.60 -11.27
C PRO A 75 1.23 -8.22 -10.33
N ARG A 76 0.00 -8.57 -10.72
CA ARG A 76 -1.21 -8.24 -9.96
C ARG A 76 -1.72 -9.38 -9.09
N SER A 77 -1.18 -10.58 -9.33
CA SER A 77 -1.54 -11.78 -8.59
C SER A 77 -0.33 -12.69 -8.42
N LEU A 78 -0.45 -13.64 -7.51
CA LEU A 78 0.54 -14.69 -7.34
C LEU A 78 0.67 -15.53 -8.61
N GLU A 79 -0.45 -15.87 -9.25
CA GLU A 79 -0.49 -16.66 -10.48
C GLU A 79 0.27 -15.97 -11.63
N GLU A 80 0.06 -14.67 -11.84
CA GLU A 80 0.82 -13.91 -12.83
C GLU A 80 2.31 -13.89 -12.52
N TYR A 81 2.67 -13.77 -11.26
CA TYR A 81 4.07 -13.81 -10.83
C TYR A 81 4.71 -15.17 -11.08
N GLU A 82 4.03 -16.27 -10.76
CA GLU A 82 4.50 -17.63 -10.98
C GLU A 82 4.72 -17.91 -12.47
N GLN A 83 3.83 -17.43 -13.31
CA GLN A 83 3.99 -17.52 -14.77
C GLN A 83 5.24 -16.78 -15.25
N LEU A 84 5.48 -15.55 -14.75
CA LEU A 84 6.68 -14.78 -15.10
C LEU A 84 7.98 -15.47 -14.66
N ILE A 85 7.97 -16.12 -13.51
CA ILE A 85 9.10 -16.91 -13.03
C ILE A 85 9.37 -18.10 -13.95
N GLU A 86 8.33 -18.85 -14.32
CA GLU A 86 8.45 -20.00 -15.20
C GLU A 86 8.98 -19.59 -16.59
N GLU A 87 8.44 -18.52 -17.14
CA GLU A 87 8.89 -17.98 -18.44
C GLU A 87 10.33 -17.44 -18.40
N ALA A 88 10.77 -16.88 -17.28
CA ALA A 88 12.13 -16.32 -17.15
C ALA A 88 13.20 -17.41 -17.16
N GLY A 89 12.92 -18.60 -16.61
CA GLY A 89 13.88 -19.72 -16.58
C GLY A 89 15.19 -19.41 -15.86
N LEU A 90 15.17 -18.49 -14.92
CA LEU A 90 16.35 -17.99 -14.18
C LEU A 90 16.52 -18.79 -12.87
N GLY A 91 17.74 -18.75 -12.32
CA GLY A 91 18.00 -19.23 -10.97
C GLY A 91 17.44 -18.29 -9.90
N ASP A 92 17.25 -18.79 -8.68
CA ASP A 92 16.59 -18.08 -7.59
C ASP A 92 17.17 -16.66 -7.34
N GLU A 93 18.49 -16.53 -7.33
CA GLU A 93 19.12 -15.23 -7.07
C GLU A 93 18.81 -14.21 -8.18
N GLU A 94 18.82 -14.64 -9.45
CA GLU A 94 18.53 -13.79 -10.59
C GLU A 94 17.04 -13.44 -10.66
N LEU A 95 16.17 -14.38 -10.31
CA LEU A 95 14.72 -14.15 -10.21
C LEU A 95 14.42 -13.04 -9.20
N TYR A 96 14.96 -13.13 -7.99
CA TYR A 96 14.74 -12.11 -6.96
C TYR A 96 15.29 -10.74 -7.33
N ARG A 97 16.23 -10.66 -8.25
CA ARG A 97 16.78 -9.39 -8.73
C ARG A 97 16.04 -8.80 -9.93
N SER A 98 15.35 -9.61 -10.70
CA SER A 98 14.78 -9.21 -11.99
C SER A 98 13.28 -9.29 -12.08
N VAL A 99 12.66 -10.23 -11.39
CA VAL A 99 11.20 -10.41 -11.40
C VAL A 99 10.59 -9.78 -10.15
N LYS A 100 9.76 -8.76 -10.36
CA LYS A 100 9.11 -8.02 -9.27
C LYS A 100 8.05 -8.86 -8.60
N GLN A 101 7.95 -8.78 -7.28
CA GLN A 101 6.90 -9.41 -6.49
C GLN A 101 5.52 -8.81 -6.82
N PRO A 102 4.42 -9.55 -6.60
CA PRO A 102 3.08 -9.03 -6.81
C PRO A 102 2.78 -7.83 -5.91
N VAL A 103 1.99 -6.89 -6.45
CA VAL A 103 1.40 -5.81 -5.67
C VAL A 103 -0.10 -5.81 -5.90
N LEU A 104 -0.86 -6.08 -4.86
CA LEU A 104 -2.31 -6.14 -4.90
C LEU A 104 -2.91 -4.78 -4.56
N LEU A 105 -3.60 -4.19 -5.52
CA LEU A 105 -4.17 -2.84 -5.42
C LEU A 105 -5.67 -2.94 -5.64
N ALA A 106 -6.46 -2.48 -4.68
CA ALA A 106 -7.91 -2.50 -4.80
C ALA A 106 -8.59 -1.40 -4.00
N SER A 107 -9.69 -0.89 -4.51
CA SER A 107 -10.61 0.01 -3.79
C SER A 107 -9.96 1.26 -3.20
N ASN A 108 -8.86 1.74 -3.77
CA ASN A 108 -8.23 2.98 -3.33
C ASN A 108 -8.90 4.21 -3.97
N ALA A 109 -8.75 5.35 -3.32
CA ALA A 109 -9.24 6.64 -3.78
C ALA A 109 -8.08 7.61 -4.01
N TYR A 110 -8.14 8.38 -5.10
CA TYR A 110 -7.07 9.26 -5.56
C TYR A 110 -7.61 10.66 -5.84
N VAL A 111 -6.97 11.68 -5.27
CA VAL A 111 -7.38 13.07 -5.41
C VAL A 111 -6.21 14.02 -5.65
N SER A 112 -6.51 15.20 -6.15
CA SER A 112 -5.54 16.28 -6.36
C SER A 112 -4.36 15.87 -7.26
N GLY A 113 -4.60 15.01 -8.23
CA GLY A 113 -3.57 14.55 -9.17
C GLY A 113 -2.80 13.31 -8.73
N ALA A 114 -3.15 12.69 -7.61
CA ALA A 114 -2.66 11.35 -7.29
C ALA A 114 -3.15 10.35 -8.35
N LYS A 115 -2.28 9.42 -8.74
CA LYS A 115 -2.55 8.50 -9.85
C LYS A 115 -2.68 7.07 -9.36
N ALA A 116 -3.74 6.42 -9.82
CA ALA A 116 -3.91 4.98 -9.66
C ALA A 116 -3.00 4.22 -10.65
N ALA A 117 -2.56 3.05 -10.27
CA ALA A 117 -1.95 2.10 -11.19
C ALA A 117 -2.98 1.63 -12.22
N SER A 118 -2.54 1.40 -13.46
CA SER A 118 -3.40 0.85 -14.50
C SER A 118 -3.86 -0.56 -14.09
N GLY A 119 -5.15 -0.83 -14.25
CA GLY A 119 -5.72 -2.13 -13.88
C GLY A 119 -5.95 -2.36 -12.38
N GLU A 120 -5.81 -1.33 -11.54
CA GLU A 120 -6.27 -1.43 -10.15
C GLU A 120 -7.79 -1.64 -10.11
N ALA A 121 -8.23 -2.65 -9.34
CA ALA A 121 -9.65 -2.94 -9.20
C ALA A 121 -10.35 -1.85 -8.38
N GLU A 122 -11.49 -1.37 -8.89
CA GLU A 122 -12.37 -0.42 -8.21
C GLU A 122 -11.70 0.89 -7.77
N ALA A 123 -10.64 1.33 -8.43
CA ALA A 123 -10.02 2.62 -8.15
C ALA A 123 -11.02 3.77 -8.41
N VAL A 124 -11.06 4.75 -7.51
CA VAL A 124 -11.82 5.99 -7.73
C VAL A 124 -10.85 7.16 -7.83
N VAL A 125 -10.86 7.82 -8.98
CA VAL A 125 -9.98 8.97 -9.24
C VAL A 125 -10.84 10.21 -9.42
N SER A 126 -10.54 11.26 -8.66
CA SER A 126 -11.15 12.59 -8.85
C SER A 126 -10.12 13.59 -9.29
N GLY A 127 -10.43 14.32 -10.37
CA GLY A 127 -9.64 15.47 -10.81
C GLY A 127 -9.89 16.73 -9.98
N ASP A 128 -10.94 16.71 -9.16
CA ASP A 128 -11.29 17.86 -8.31
C ASP A 128 -10.30 18.03 -7.19
N GLY A 129 -10.08 19.27 -6.80
CA GLY A 129 -9.14 19.61 -5.74
C GLY A 129 -9.61 19.13 -4.36
N SER A 130 -8.64 18.76 -3.55
CA SER A 130 -8.82 18.52 -2.13
C SER A 130 -7.85 19.39 -1.34
N SER A 131 -8.10 19.53 -0.05
CA SER A 131 -7.17 20.22 0.84
C SER A 131 -6.92 19.37 2.08
N LEU A 132 -5.70 19.45 2.58
CA LEU A 132 -5.29 18.85 3.84
C LEU A 132 -4.60 19.92 4.67
N ALA A 133 -5.09 20.14 5.89
CA ALA A 133 -4.44 20.96 6.87
C ALA A 133 -4.14 20.16 8.14
N LEU A 134 -2.93 20.31 8.64
CA LEU A 134 -2.51 19.76 9.92
C LEU A 134 -2.29 20.90 10.90
N ARG A 135 -2.84 20.77 12.08
CA ARG A 135 -2.65 21.71 13.19
C ARG A 135 -2.23 20.92 14.43
N GLU A 136 -1.03 21.18 14.88
CA GLU A 136 -0.47 20.63 16.11
C GLU A 136 -0.71 21.62 17.28
N THR A 137 -1.09 21.10 18.40
CA THR A 137 -1.14 21.76 19.71
C THR A 137 -0.28 20.96 20.67
N ASP A 138 -0.11 21.44 21.91
CA ASP A 138 0.76 20.77 22.89
C ASP A 138 0.35 19.32 23.17
N ASP A 139 -0.95 19.01 23.07
CA ASP A 139 -1.49 17.68 23.40
C ASP A 139 -2.19 16.96 22.24
N GLU A 140 -2.43 17.63 21.10
CA GLU A 140 -3.27 17.09 20.03
C GLU A 140 -2.74 17.43 18.62
N LEU A 141 -2.97 16.50 17.68
CA LEU A 141 -2.77 16.72 16.24
C LEU A 141 -4.13 16.70 15.54
N TRP A 142 -4.52 17.84 15.02
CA TRP A 142 -5.74 17.99 14.24
C TRP A 142 -5.45 17.84 12.74
N MET A 143 -6.23 17.00 12.08
CA MET A 143 -6.22 16.84 10.64
C MET A 143 -7.58 17.26 10.08
N THR A 144 -7.55 18.29 9.24
CA THR A 144 -8.73 18.72 8.47
C THR A 144 -8.53 18.35 7.02
N VAL A 145 -9.45 17.61 6.44
CA VAL A 145 -9.43 17.22 5.03
C VAL A 145 -10.73 17.65 4.36
N SER A 146 -10.60 18.29 3.19
CA SER A 146 -11.74 18.59 2.31
C SER A 146 -11.64 17.69 1.10
N LEU A 147 -12.68 16.92 0.82
CA LEU A 147 -12.72 15.94 -0.27
C LEU A 147 -13.90 16.21 -1.21
N PRO A 148 -13.72 15.95 -2.52
CA PRO A 148 -14.81 15.98 -3.47
C PRO A 148 -15.92 14.99 -3.11
N GLU A 149 -17.16 15.29 -3.52
CA GLU A 149 -18.30 14.40 -3.25
C GLU A 149 -18.11 13.00 -3.85
N SER A 150 -17.52 12.90 -5.03
CA SER A 150 -17.20 11.62 -5.67
C SER A 150 -16.30 10.71 -4.80
N ILE A 151 -15.47 11.29 -3.95
CA ILE A 151 -14.60 10.55 -3.01
C ILE A 151 -15.33 10.30 -1.69
N ARG A 152 -16.04 11.30 -1.17
CA ARG A 152 -16.80 11.15 0.08
C ARG A 152 -17.87 10.05 0.00
N SER A 153 -18.52 9.93 -1.15
CA SER A 153 -19.52 8.92 -1.42
C SER A 153 -18.96 7.57 -1.87
N ALA A 154 -17.68 7.51 -2.22
CA ALA A 154 -17.03 6.27 -2.61
C ALA A 154 -16.86 5.34 -1.41
N THR A 155 -17.40 4.14 -1.52
CA THR A 155 -17.32 3.12 -0.47
C THR A 155 -16.43 1.96 -0.90
N GLY A 156 -15.91 1.23 0.06
CA GLY A 156 -15.16 0.01 -0.12
C GLY A 156 -15.59 -1.05 0.90
N PRO A 157 -15.23 -2.31 0.66
CA PRO A 157 -15.54 -3.41 1.58
C PRO A 157 -14.76 -3.30 2.89
N VAL A 158 -15.23 -3.95 3.92
CA VAL A 158 -14.41 -4.30 5.09
C VAL A 158 -13.43 -5.38 4.65
N ILE A 159 -12.16 -5.17 4.92
CA ILE A 159 -11.09 -6.08 4.53
C ILE A 159 -10.77 -7.04 5.67
N SER A 160 -10.61 -8.29 5.33
CA SER A 160 -10.27 -9.37 6.26
C SER A 160 -9.02 -10.12 5.82
N THR A 161 -8.54 -11.02 6.69
CA THR A 161 -7.47 -11.97 6.37
C THR A 161 -7.73 -12.70 5.05
N ALA A 162 -8.97 -13.12 4.79
CA ALA A 162 -9.32 -13.84 3.57
C ALA A 162 -9.16 -12.98 2.29
N ASP A 163 -9.41 -11.67 2.39
CA ASP A 163 -9.27 -10.74 1.27
C ASP A 163 -7.81 -10.40 0.99
N LEU A 164 -6.95 -10.45 2.00
CA LEU A 164 -5.52 -10.17 1.88
C LEU A 164 -4.74 -11.34 1.27
N GLY A 165 -5.26 -12.56 1.38
CA GLY A 165 -4.59 -13.76 0.89
C GLY A 165 -3.28 -14.10 1.64
N GLN A 166 -2.45 -14.91 1.04
CA GLN A 166 -1.15 -15.34 1.60
C GLN A 166 0.00 -14.63 0.90
N PRO A 167 1.05 -14.21 1.64
CA PRO A 167 2.32 -13.85 1.05
C PRO A 167 3.00 -15.08 0.43
N ARG A 168 3.66 -14.87 -0.71
CA ARG A 168 4.26 -15.95 -1.47
C ARG A 168 5.35 -16.72 -0.71
N ILE A 169 6.27 -15.99 -0.04
CA ILE A 169 7.48 -16.63 0.51
C ILE A 169 7.17 -17.45 1.76
N VAL A 170 6.33 -16.91 2.64
CA VAL A 170 6.03 -17.52 3.94
C VAL A 170 4.81 -18.44 3.86
N GLU A 171 3.93 -18.21 2.88
CA GLU A 171 2.70 -18.96 2.64
C GLU A 171 1.75 -18.98 3.85
N GLU A 172 1.86 -17.97 4.73
CA GLU A 172 1.02 -17.82 5.91
C GLU A 172 0.06 -16.64 5.73
N TYR A 173 -1.10 -16.73 6.35
CA TYR A 173 -2.07 -15.65 6.29
C TYR A 173 -1.65 -14.43 7.12
N PHE A 174 -2.12 -13.25 6.70
CA PHE A 174 -2.06 -12.06 7.54
C PHE A 174 -3.04 -12.23 8.70
N GLU A 175 -2.54 -12.17 9.92
CA GLU A 175 -3.34 -12.39 11.13
C GLU A 175 -2.88 -11.48 12.28
N ASN A 176 -3.69 -11.39 13.31
CA ASN A 176 -3.32 -10.71 14.54
C ASN A 176 -2.25 -11.49 15.31
N PRO A 177 -1.51 -10.85 16.24
CA PRO A 177 -0.47 -11.50 17.04
C PRO A 177 -0.93 -12.72 17.86
N ASP A 178 -2.22 -12.89 18.08
CA ASP A 178 -2.81 -14.04 18.77
C ASP A 178 -3.30 -15.14 17.81
N GLY A 179 -3.02 -15.01 16.51
CA GLY A 179 -3.46 -15.95 15.48
C GLY A 179 -4.90 -15.79 15.03
N SER A 180 -5.61 -14.78 15.55
CA SER A 180 -6.98 -14.50 15.10
C SER A 180 -6.99 -13.77 13.75
N PRO A 181 -8.01 -13.97 12.90
CA PRO A 181 -8.12 -13.25 11.65
C PRO A 181 -8.14 -11.74 11.84
N ILE A 182 -7.45 -11.02 10.95
CA ILE A 182 -7.58 -9.58 10.84
C ILE A 182 -8.95 -9.24 10.26
N VAL A 183 -9.61 -8.24 10.84
CA VAL A 183 -10.81 -7.61 10.28
C VAL A 183 -10.66 -6.10 10.45
N VAL A 184 -10.59 -5.35 9.36
CA VAL A 184 -10.45 -3.89 9.39
C VAL A 184 -11.86 -3.27 9.50
N ASP A 185 -12.54 -3.54 10.59
CA ASP A 185 -13.92 -3.11 10.87
C ASP A 185 -14.01 -1.80 11.66
N ARG A 186 -12.87 -1.16 11.95
CA ARG A 186 -12.80 0.13 12.63
C ARG A 186 -11.94 1.12 11.88
N ASP A 187 -12.28 2.37 12.02
CA ASP A 187 -11.47 3.47 11.48
C ASP A 187 -10.39 3.92 12.49
N ILE A 188 -9.56 4.90 12.09
CA ILE A 188 -8.46 5.39 12.95
C ILE A 188 -8.95 6.05 14.26
N THR A 189 -10.23 6.40 14.39
CA THR A 189 -10.83 6.93 15.61
C THR A 189 -11.45 5.85 16.48
N GLY A 190 -11.49 4.60 15.99
CA GLY A 190 -12.16 3.48 16.63
C GLY A 190 -13.65 3.37 16.28
N ALA A 191 -14.18 4.23 15.43
CA ALA A 191 -15.56 4.13 14.97
C ALA A 191 -15.74 2.88 14.08
N ALA A 192 -16.88 2.21 14.26
CA ALA A 192 -17.17 0.99 13.49
C ALA A 192 -17.41 1.32 12.02
N ARG A 193 -16.84 0.49 11.15
CA ARG A 193 -17.13 0.48 9.71
C ARG A 193 -18.32 -0.42 9.44
N GLY A 194 -19.28 0.07 8.67
CA GLY A 194 -20.33 -0.78 8.10
C GLY A 194 -19.78 -1.72 7.02
N ALA A 195 -20.62 -2.61 6.52
CA ALA A 195 -20.25 -3.55 5.45
C ALA A 195 -19.66 -2.85 4.21
N CYS A 196 -20.08 -1.61 3.95
CA CYS A 196 -19.51 -0.70 2.98
C CYS A 196 -19.27 0.64 3.69
N SER A 197 -18.01 1.05 3.81
CA SER A 197 -17.61 2.30 4.48
C SER A 197 -16.83 3.20 3.54
N ALA A 198 -16.69 4.47 3.87
CA ALA A 198 -15.85 5.38 3.11
C ALA A 198 -14.43 4.83 2.97
N ARG A 199 -13.83 5.06 1.82
CA ARG A 199 -12.43 4.70 1.56
C ARG A 199 -11.50 5.64 2.32
N GLY A 200 -10.39 5.12 2.78
CA GLY A 200 -9.42 5.88 3.56
C GLY A 200 -9.56 5.69 5.07
N PRO A 201 -8.99 6.60 5.87
CA PRO A 201 -8.81 6.40 7.30
C PRO A 201 -10.08 6.47 8.15
N LEU A 202 -11.16 7.06 7.62
CA LEU A 202 -12.41 7.26 8.36
C LEU A 202 -13.53 6.35 7.85
N ALA A 203 -14.45 5.98 8.74
CA ALA A 203 -15.62 5.18 8.39
C ALA A 203 -16.65 5.98 7.55
N ALA A 204 -16.66 7.29 7.71
CA ALA A 204 -17.47 8.23 6.94
C ALA A 204 -16.81 9.61 6.90
N TYR A 205 -17.13 10.37 5.85
CA TYR A 205 -16.75 11.79 5.75
C TYR A 205 -18.01 12.64 5.89
N GLY A 206 -17.99 13.58 6.83
CA GLY A 206 -19.08 14.52 7.09
C GLY A 206 -19.21 15.62 6.01
#